data_3b41cb89f3821b7a861a5bca52674ee8
#
_entry.id   3b41cb89f3821b7a861a5bca52674ee8
#
_cell.length_a   1.000
_cell.length_b   1.000
_cell.length_c   1.000
_cell.angle_alpha   90.00
_cell.angle_beta   90.00
_cell.angle_gamma   90.00
#
_symmetry.space_group_name_H-M   'P 1'
#
loop_
_entity.id
_entity.type
_entity.pdbx_description
1 polymer ?
#
loop_
_entity_poly.entity_id
_entity_poly.type
_entity_poly.pdbx_seq_one_letter_code
_entity_poly.pdbx_strand_id
1 'polypeptide(L)'
;NIVHYYLMAHHALRSLIKSKGSIVNIGSKVADTGQGGTSAYAAANGGRNALTREWAVELLPHGIRVNSGIVAECYTPLYQTWISSIPNSEEKLASIKAKIPLGNRMTTAEEIANATVFLLSEVSSHTTGQLVYVDGGYVHLDRSVS
;
A
#
# COMPACT_ATOMS: atom_id res chain seq x y z
N ASN A 1 3.93 4.89 12.79
CA ASN A 1 3.40 4.57 11.45
C ASN A 1 2.01 3.91 11.42
N ILE A 2 1.45 3.46 12.55
CA ILE A 2 0.09 2.88 12.57
C ILE A 2 -0.91 3.79 13.28
N VAL A 3 -0.49 4.54 14.28
CA VAL A 3 -1.36 5.36 15.15
C VAL A 3 -2.20 6.35 14.36
N HIS A 4 -1.63 7.02 13.37
CA HIS A 4 -2.36 8.00 12.57
C HIS A 4 -3.48 7.38 11.73
N TYR A 5 -3.34 6.14 11.22
CA TYR A 5 -4.41 5.43 10.54
C TYR A 5 -5.61 5.21 11.47
N TYR A 6 -5.32 4.75 12.68
CA TYR A 6 -6.34 4.52 13.69
C TYR A 6 -7.05 5.84 14.08
N LEU A 7 -6.29 6.89 14.36
CA LEU A 7 -6.84 8.20 14.71
C LEU A 7 -7.65 8.81 13.56
N MET A 8 -7.16 8.73 12.32
CA MET A 8 -7.91 9.24 11.16
C MET A 8 -9.23 8.50 10.96
N ALA A 9 -9.24 7.17 11.05
CA ALA A 9 -10.46 6.39 10.97
C ALA A 9 -11.43 6.75 12.11
N HIS A 10 -10.93 6.84 13.35
CA HIS A 10 -11.73 7.22 14.52
C HIS A 10 -12.41 8.60 14.32
N HIS A 11 -11.65 9.62 13.94
CA HIS A 11 -12.20 10.97 13.77
C HIS A 11 -13.11 11.12 12.54
N ALA A 12 -12.85 10.34 11.47
CA ALA A 12 -13.68 10.35 10.27
C ALA A 12 -14.97 9.50 10.40
N LEU A 13 -15.06 8.62 11.40
CA LEU A 13 -16.08 7.58 11.50
C LEU A 13 -17.51 8.11 11.34
N ARG A 14 -17.86 9.19 12.05
CA ARG A 14 -19.22 9.78 11.96
C ARG A 14 -19.58 10.24 10.55
N SER A 15 -18.62 10.84 9.84
CA SER A 15 -18.81 11.30 8.46
C SER A 15 -18.91 10.13 7.51
N LEU A 16 -18.08 9.10 7.69
CA LEU A 16 -18.10 7.87 6.90
C LEU A 16 -19.43 7.13 7.04
N ILE A 17 -19.97 7.02 8.25
CA ILE A 17 -21.29 6.41 8.51
C ILE A 17 -22.39 7.19 7.75
N LYS A 18 -22.38 8.53 7.85
CA LYS A 18 -23.36 9.37 7.19
C LYS A 18 -23.32 9.25 5.66
N SER A 19 -22.15 9.14 5.08
CA SER A 19 -21.94 9.08 3.62
C SER A 19 -21.94 7.68 3.06
N LYS A 20 -21.90 6.63 3.89
CA LYS A 20 -21.60 5.24 3.49
C LYS A 20 -20.30 5.17 2.67
N GLY A 21 -19.29 5.88 3.14
CA GLY A 21 -18.04 6.09 2.41
C GLY A 21 -17.14 4.87 2.34
N SER A 22 -15.89 5.09 1.98
CA SER A 22 -14.88 4.02 1.93
C SER A 22 -13.54 4.49 2.52
N ILE A 23 -12.77 3.53 3.00
CA ILE A 23 -11.41 3.73 3.53
C ILE A 23 -10.43 2.95 2.64
N VAL A 24 -9.35 3.61 2.24
CA VAL A 24 -8.21 2.94 1.63
C VAL A 24 -6.97 3.22 2.46
N ASN A 25 -6.39 2.17 3.01
CA ASN A 25 -5.12 2.22 3.72
C ASN A 25 -3.98 2.03 2.71
N ILE A 26 -3.00 2.93 2.71
CA ILE A 26 -1.79 2.74 1.88
C ILE A 26 -0.76 1.96 2.70
N GLY A 27 -0.54 0.73 2.30
CA GLY A 27 0.37 -0.22 2.93
C GLY A 27 1.71 -0.35 2.21
N SER A 28 2.53 -1.29 2.67
CA SER A 28 3.84 -1.58 2.07
C SER A 28 4.11 -3.07 2.01
N LYS A 29 4.83 -3.49 0.97
CA LYS A 29 5.33 -4.85 0.77
C LYS A 29 6.06 -5.42 1.99
N VAL A 30 6.63 -4.57 2.84
CA VAL A 30 7.41 -5.02 4.00
C VAL A 30 6.58 -5.76 5.05
N ALA A 31 5.25 -5.70 4.96
CA ALA A 31 4.37 -6.56 5.75
C ALA A 31 4.44 -8.04 5.33
N ASP A 32 4.81 -8.29 4.08
CA ASP A 32 4.76 -9.62 3.45
C ASP A 32 6.15 -10.14 3.09
N THR A 33 7.13 -9.22 2.92
CA THR A 33 8.52 -9.56 2.56
C THR A 33 9.49 -9.05 3.62
N GLY A 34 10.46 -9.88 4.00
CA GLY A 34 11.57 -9.45 4.87
C GLY A 34 12.51 -8.50 4.11
N GLN A 35 12.79 -7.33 4.70
CA GLN A 35 13.70 -6.34 4.12
C GLN A 35 14.98 -6.17 4.94
N GLY A 36 14.90 -6.40 6.25
CA GLY A 36 15.98 -6.14 7.22
C GLY A 36 16.05 -4.67 7.65
N GLY A 37 16.43 -4.44 8.91
CA GLY A 37 16.63 -3.09 9.46
C GLY A 37 15.35 -2.26 9.65
N THR A 38 14.15 -2.80 9.42
CA THR A 38 12.89 -2.07 9.42
C THR A 38 11.80 -2.73 10.27
N SER A 39 12.15 -3.41 11.37
CA SER A 39 11.22 -4.20 12.18
C SER A 39 9.97 -3.42 12.62
N ALA A 40 10.13 -2.20 13.14
CA ALA A 40 8.99 -1.37 13.57
C ALA A 40 8.10 -0.95 12.40
N TYR A 41 8.69 -0.69 11.23
CA TYR A 41 7.94 -0.36 10.02
C TYR A 41 7.19 -1.58 9.48
N ALA A 42 7.81 -2.75 9.47
CA ALA A 42 7.19 -4.01 9.08
C ALA A 42 6.00 -4.35 9.99
N ALA A 43 6.19 -4.26 11.32
CA ALA A 43 5.13 -4.49 12.30
C ALA A 43 3.95 -3.52 12.11
N ALA A 44 4.24 -2.22 11.87
CA ALA A 44 3.20 -1.23 11.62
C ALA A 44 2.41 -1.51 10.33
N ASN A 45 3.07 -1.98 9.27
CA ASN A 45 2.41 -2.35 8.02
C ASN A 45 1.59 -3.65 8.16
N GLY A 46 2.12 -4.66 8.85
CA GLY A 46 1.37 -5.87 9.19
C GLY A 46 0.12 -5.57 10.02
N GLY A 47 0.25 -4.72 11.03
CA GLY A 47 -0.88 -4.21 11.82
C GLY A 47 -1.91 -3.47 10.96
N ARG A 48 -1.47 -2.67 9.98
CA ARG A 48 -2.35 -1.98 9.03
C ARG A 48 -3.12 -2.94 8.13
N ASN A 49 -2.46 -4.02 7.66
CA ASN A 49 -3.13 -5.07 6.89
C ASN A 49 -4.20 -5.79 7.74
N ALA A 50 -3.92 -6.02 9.02
CA ALA A 50 -4.89 -6.57 9.97
C ALA A 50 -6.06 -5.60 10.19
N LEU A 51 -5.80 -4.32 10.46
CA LEU A 51 -6.84 -3.29 10.63
C LEU A 51 -7.74 -3.15 9.38
N THR A 52 -7.19 -3.31 8.19
CA THR A 52 -7.98 -3.26 6.95
C THR A 52 -9.06 -4.33 6.93
N ARG A 53 -8.73 -5.55 7.35
CA ARG A 53 -9.70 -6.66 7.41
C ARG A 53 -10.65 -6.51 8.59
N GLU A 54 -10.15 -6.12 9.75
CA GLU A 54 -10.96 -5.91 10.96
C GLU A 54 -12.02 -4.82 10.72
N TRP A 55 -11.62 -3.67 10.23
CA TRP A 55 -12.54 -2.58 9.92
C TRP A 55 -13.48 -2.91 8.77
N ALA A 56 -13.06 -3.73 7.81
CA ALA A 56 -13.94 -4.18 6.75
C ALA A 56 -15.13 -4.98 7.30
N VAL A 57 -14.93 -5.76 8.37
CA VAL A 57 -16.00 -6.50 9.06
C VAL A 57 -16.78 -5.58 10.00
N GLU A 58 -16.08 -4.83 10.84
CA GLU A 58 -16.67 -3.95 11.87
C GLU A 58 -17.60 -2.90 11.28
N LEU A 59 -17.26 -2.37 10.09
CA LEU A 59 -18.00 -1.28 9.46
C LEU A 59 -19.04 -1.75 8.43
N LEU A 60 -19.20 -3.06 8.20
CA LEU A 60 -20.25 -3.62 7.32
C LEU A 60 -21.66 -3.12 7.65
N PRO A 61 -22.09 -3.06 8.95
CA PRO A 61 -23.43 -2.58 9.28
C PRO A 61 -23.72 -1.15 8.85
N HIS A 62 -22.65 -0.38 8.60
CA HIS A 62 -22.75 1.02 8.14
C HIS A 62 -22.61 1.18 6.63
N GLY A 63 -22.43 0.07 5.89
CA GLY A 63 -22.23 0.10 4.44
C GLY A 63 -20.88 0.73 4.03
N ILE A 64 -19.87 0.70 4.92
CA ILE A 64 -18.54 1.25 4.66
C ILE A 64 -17.62 0.14 4.17
N ARG A 65 -16.90 0.39 3.08
CA ARG A 65 -15.88 -0.51 2.54
C ARG A 65 -14.50 -0.11 3.02
N VAL A 66 -13.65 -1.09 3.31
CA VAL A 66 -12.27 -0.85 3.75
C VAL A 66 -11.33 -1.74 2.97
N ASN A 67 -10.38 -1.15 2.26
CA ASN A 67 -9.37 -1.86 1.47
C ASN A 67 -7.98 -1.27 1.71
N SER A 68 -6.96 -1.93 1.19
CA SER A 68 -5.59 -1.43 1.24
C SER A 68 -4.93 -1.49 -0.13
N GLY A 69 -4.21 -0.43 -0.51
CA GLY A 69 -3.27 -0.43 -1.62
C GLY A 69 -1.87 -0.76 -1.11
N ILE A 70 -1.28 -1.86 -1.56
CA ILE A 70 0.06 -2.29 -1.14
C ILE A 70 1.10 -1.83 -2.14
N VAL A 71 2.03 -1.02 -1.66
CA VAL A 71 3.09 -0.41 -2.46
C VAL A 71 4.41 -1.15 -2.24
N ALA A 72 5.15 -1.42 -3.30
CA ALA A 72 6.54 -1.89 -3.21
C ALA A 72 7.51 -0.72 -3.43
N GLU A 73 8.10 -0.64 -4.61
CA GLU A 73 9.05 0.40 -4.97
C GLU A 73 8.34 1.48 -5.79
N CYS A 74 8.00 2.60 -5.15
CA CYS A 74 7.37 3.74 -5.79
C CYS A 74 8.33 4.94 -5.85
N TYR A 75 8.57 5.49 -7.04
CA TYR A 75 9.49 6.62 -7.22
C TYR A 75 8.81 7.94 -6.84
N THR A 76 8.98 8.33 -5.59
CA THR A 76 8.45 9.58 -5.02
C THR A 76 9.57 10.60 -4.79
N PRO A 77 9.26 11.90 -4.55
CA PRO A 77 10.28 12.88 -4.17
C PRO A 77 11.12 12.47 -2.95
N LEU A 78 10.48 11.83 -1.96
CA LEU A 78 11.20 11.30 -0.80
C LEU A 78 12.16 10.17 -1.19
N TYR A 79 11.73 9.26 -2.08
CA TYR A 79 12.58 8.18 -2.59
C TYR A 79 13.76 8.74 -3.38
N GLN A 80 13.51 9.74 -4.22
CA GLN A 80 14.55 10.44 -4.99
C GLN A 80 15.59 11.06 -4.06
N THR A 81 15.16 11.76 -3.03
CA THR A 81 16.07 12.35 -2.04
C THR A 81 16.91 11.28 -1.34
N TRP A 82 16.26 10.19 -0.92
CA TRP A 82 16.97 9.07 -0.27
C TRP A 82 17.98 8.41 -1.20
N ILE A 83 17.60 8.04 -2.43
CA ILE A 83 18.52 7.35 -3.35
C ILE A 83 19.71 8.23 -3.72
N SER A 84 19.50 9.55 -3.88
CA SER A 84 20.57 10.50 -4.19
C SER A 84 21.55 10.71 -3.03
N SER A 85 21.19 10.34 -1.81
CA SER A 85 22.05 10.48 -0.63
C SER A 85 23.04 9.32 -0.42
N ILE A 86 22.91 8.24 -1.17
CA ILE A 86 23.76 7.05 -1.02
C ILE A 86 24.85 6.99 -2.11
N PRO A 87 26.03 6.44 -1.79
CA PRO A 87 27.06 6.17 -2.80
C PRO A 87 26.52 5.26 -3.92
N ASN A 88 27.02 5.48 -5.14
CA ASN A 88 26.64 4.70 -6.33
C ASN A 88 25.13 4.64 -6.56
N SER A 89 24.46 5.78 -6.39
CA SER A 89 22.99 5.90 -6.46
C SER A 89 22.40 5.37 -7.78
N GLU A 90 23.05 5.61 -8.90
CA GLU A 90 22.58 5.15 -10.23
C GLU A 90 22.61 3.61 -10.34
N GLU A 91 23.72 2.99 -9.96
CA GLU A 91 23.85 1.54 -9.94
C GLU A 91 22.85 0.90 -8.97
N LYS A 92 22.71 1.49 -7.78
CA LYS A 92 21.73 1.03 -6.79
C LYS A 92 20.30 1.12 -7.33
N LEU A 93 19.95 2.23 -7.96
CA LEU A 93 18.63 2.42 -8.56
C LEU A 93 18.37 1.42 -9.69
N ALA A 94 19.36 1.19 -10.56
CA ALA A 94 19.28 0.19 -11.62
C ALA A 94 19.06 -1.23 -11.06
N SER A 95 19.81 -1.59 -10.01
CA SER A 95 19.65 -2.87 -9.30
C SER A 95 18.25 -3.04 -8.68
N ILE A 96 17.66 -1.96 -8.15
CA ILE A 96 16.30 -1.99 -7.60
C ILE A 96 15.29 -2.19 -8.73
N LYS A 97 15.39 -1.43 -9.81
CA LYS A 97 14.49 -1.52 -10.96
C LYS A 97 14.50 -2.92 -11.59
N ALA A 98 15.68 -3.51 -11.73
CA ALA A 98 15.84 -4.85 -12.29
C ALA A 98 15.12 -5.96 -11.50
N LYS A 99 14.76 -5.70 -10.24
CA LYS A 99 14.00 -6.65 -9.40
C LYS A 99 12.50 -6.55 -9.57
N ILE A 100 12.00 -5.57 -10.32
CA ILE A 100 10.57 -5.38 -10.54
C ILE A 100 10.20 -6.06 -11.86
N PRO A 101 9.39 -7.15 -11.84
CA PRO A 101 9.16 -7.98 -13.03
C PRO A 101 8.52 -7.21 -14.19
N LEU A 102 7.50 -6.39 -13.91
CA LEU A 102 6.80 -5.67 -14.95
C LEU A 102 7.59 -4.44 -15.41
N GLY A 103 8.25 -4.57 -16.55
CA GLY A 103 8.92 -3.48 -17.24
C GLY A 103 10.23 -3.00 -16.60
N ASN A 104 10.77 -3.70 -15.59
CA ASN A 104 12.02 -3.33 -14.88
C ASN A 104 12.03 -1.86 -14.47
N ARG A 105 10.92 -1.36 -13.98
CA ARG A 105 10.74 0.02 -13.55
C ARG A 105 10.00 0.11 -12.22
N MET A 106 10.19 1.21 -11.53
CA MET A 106 9.43 1.52 -10.33
C MET A 106 7.99 1.90 -10.67
N THR A 107 7.09 1.63 -9.73
CA THR A 107 5.71 2.13 -9.76
C THR A 107 5.70 3.66 -9.65
N THR A 108 4.80 4.31 -10.33
CA THR A 108 4.59 5.76 -10.22
C THR A 108 3.57 6.09 -9.14
N ALA A 109 3.63 7.30 -8.60
CA ALA A 109 2.62 7.79 -7.66
C ALA A 109 1.22 7.82 -8.28
N GLU A 110 1.13 8.09 -9.58
CA GLU A 110 -0.13 8.12 -10.33
C GLU A 110 -0.76 6.71 -10.44
N GLU A 111 0.03 5.67 -10.65
CA GLU A 111 -0.47 4.28 -10.67
C GLU A 111 -1.06 3.89 -9.31
N ILE A 112 -0.43 4.31 -8.21
CA ILE A 112 -0.97 4.11 -6.86
C ILE A 112 -2.27 4.92 -6.66
N ALA A 113 -2.28 6.17 -7.12
CA ALA A 113 -3.47 7.04 -7.03
C ALA A 113 -4.65 6.45 -7.81
N ASN A 114 -4.43 5.94 -9.04
CA ASN A 114 -5.47 5.33 -9.86
C ASN A 114 -6.11 4.11 -9.18
N ALA A 115 -5.30 3.22 -8.60
CA ALA A 115 -5.80 2.08 -7.83
C ALA A 115 -6.57 2.55 -6.57
N THR A 116 -6.09 3.59 -5.90
CA THR A 116 -6.75 4.17 -4.73
C THR A 116 -8.11 4.77 -5.11
N VAL A 117 -8.18 5.54 -6.20
CA VAL A 117 -9.44 6.11 -6.70
C VAL A 117 -10.43 5.01 -7.09
N PHE A 118 -9.97 3.94 -7.75
CA PHE A 118 -10.81 2.76 -8.03
C PHE A 118 -11.40 2.19 -6.73
N LEU A 119 -10.59 1.94 -5.71
CA LEU A 119 -11.04 1.37 -4.44
C LEU A 119 -11.97 2.31 -3.64
N LEU A 120 -11.83 3.63 -3.81
CA LEU A 120 -12.71 4.62 -3.18
C LEU A 120 -14.03 4.82 -3.93
N SER A 121 -14.07 4.51 -5.22
CA SER A 121 -15.22 4.77 -6.10
C SER A 121 -16.29 3.67 -6.04
N GLU A 122 -17.48 3.98 -6.56
CA GLU A 122 -18.60 3.04 -6.71
C GLU A 122 -18.29 1.90 -7.71
N VAL A 123 -17.28 2.05 -8.56
CA VAL A 123 -16.85 0.97 -9.48
C VAL A 123 -16.38 -0.26 -8.70
N SER A 124 -15.88 -0.07 -7.47
CA SER A 124 -15.49 -1.14 -6.55
C SER A 124 -16.53 -1.41 -5.45
N SER A 125 -17.80 -1.17 -5.72
CA SER A 125 -18.91 -1.23 -4.73
C SER A 125 -19.04 -2.57 -4.00
N HIS A 126 -18.53 -3.66 -4.55
CA HIS A 126 -18.55 -5.00 -3.91
C HIS A 126 -17.16 -5.48 -3.50
N THR A 127 -16.20 -4.55 -3.28
CA THR A 127 -14.82 -4.84 -2.89
C THR A 127 -14.54 -4.28 -1.51
N THR A 128 -14.33 -5.17 -0.52
CA THR A 128 -13.93 -4.80 0.85
C THR A 128 -13.01 -5.86 1.46
N GLY A 129 -12.19 -5.47 2.42
CA GLY A 129 -11.22 -6.35 3.10
C GLY A 129 -10.02 -6.76 2.25
N GLN A 130 -9.84 -6.16 1.07
CA GLN A 130 -8.81 -6.58 0.11
C GLN A 130 -7.49 -5.83 0.31
N LEU A 131 -6.40 -6.56 0.04
CA LEU A 131 -5.06 -6.01 -0.10
C LEU A 131 -4.71 -6.05 -1.58
N VAL A 132 -4.69 -4.89 -2.23
CA VAL A 132 -4.44 -4.76 -3.67
C VAL A 132 -3.00 -4.32 -3.90
N TYR A 133 -2.21 -5.15 -4.55
CA TYR A 133 -0.80 -4.89 -4.80
C TYR A 133 -0.63 -4.10 -6.10
N VAL A 134 0.01 -2.94 -5.99
CA VAL A 134 0.40 -2.09 -7.13
C VAL A 134 1.93 -2.04 -7.13
N ASP A 135 2.56 -3.11 -7.57
CA ASP A 135 3.97 -3.39 -7.31
C ASP A 135 4.74 -3.95 -8.52
N GLY A 136 4.10 -4.04 -9.69
CA GLY A 136 4.72 -4.65 -10.87
C GLY A 136 5.06 -6.13 -10.71
N GLY A 137 4.37 -6.85 -9.81
CA GLY A 137 4.59 -8.26 -9.53
C GLY A 137 5.74 -8.53 -8.55
N TYR A 138 6.22 -7.49 -7.86
CA TYR A 138 7.38 -7.60 -6.96
C TYR A 138 7.20 -8.66 -5.87
N VAL A 139 6.03 -8.74 -5.24
CA VAL A 139 5.78 -9.63 -4.09
C VAL A 139 5.45 -11.05 -4.52
N HIS A 140 4.56 -11.23 -5.49
CA HIS A 140 3.90 -12.51 -5.72
C HIS A 140 4.42 -13.32 -6.92
N LEU A 141 5.24 -12.74 -7.79
CA LEU A 141 5.77 -13.50 -8.93
C LEU A 141 7.03 -14.28 -8.55
N ASP A 142 7.04 -15.56 -8.87
CA ASP A 142 8.25 -16.37 -8.84
C ASP A 142 9.18 -15.98 -10.01
N ARG A 143 10.42 -15.69 -9.68
CA ARG A 143 11.45 -15.24 -10.63
C ARG A 143 12.56 -16.26 -10.83
N SER A 144 12.40 -17.45 -10.25
CA SER A 144 13.44 -18.50 -10.35
C SER A 144 13.45 -19.22 -11.69
N VAL A 145 12.36 -19.09 -12.46
CA VAL A 145 12.18 -19.74 -13.77
C VAL A 145 11.99 -18.77 -14.94
N SER A 146 12.15 -17.47 -14.70
CA SER A 146 12.00 -16.41 -15.71
C SER A 146 13.33 -15.85 -16.16
#